data_997fb6f209c9d81e952279e62fd8dd99
#
_entry.id   997fb6f209c9d81e952279e62fd8dd99
#
_cell.length_a   1.000
_cell.length_b   1.000
_cell.length_c   1.000
_cell.angle_alpha   90.00
_cell.angle_beta   90.00
_cell.angle_gamma   90.00
#
_symmetry.space_group_name_H-M   'P 1'
#
loop_
_entity.id
_entity.type
_entity.pdbx_description
1 polymer ?
#
loop_
_entity_poly.entity_id
_entity_poly.type
_entity_poly.pdbx_seq_one_letter_code
_entity_poly.pdbx_strand_id
1 'polypeptide(L)'
;MKSRETLIRLKKFQVDEKRRKVAQIEAMIAEFDRIAAELEREIKIEQDRAGIYDPAHFAYPTYAKAATTRRENLKHSTDELRVQLEDAKVALGEAFEELKKVEMLDERDQQRERAEENAREQAELDRIARLRFNAGGAPA
;
A
#
# COMPACT_ATOMS: atom_id res chain seq x y z
N MET A 1 0.37 2.50 26.16
CA MET A 1 1.24 3.68 26.32
C MET A 1 1.08 4.61 25.12
N LYS A 2 1.04 5.92 25.38
CA LYS A 2 0.90 6.94 24.32
C LYS A 2 1.98 6.85 23.22
N SER A 3 3.23 6.51 23.58
CA SER A 3 4.33 6.40 22.62
C SER A 3 4.15 5.25 21.63
N ARG A 4 3.62 4.10 22.08
CA ARG A 4 3.32 2.96 21.20
C ARG A 4 2.16 3.29 20.27
N GLU A 5 1.10 3.90 20.79
CA GLU A 5 -0.05 4.34 20.00
C GLU A 5 0.35 5.35 18.94
N THR A 6 1.22 6.31 19.29
CA THR A 6 1.74 7.30 18.36
C THR A 6 2.57 6.65 17.26
N LEU A 7 3.42 5.68 17.62
CA LEU A 7 4.25 4.96 16.65
C LEU A 7 3.39 4.14 15.68
N ILE A 8 2.38 3.43 16.18
CA ILE A 8 1.44 2.68 15.35
C ILE A 8 0.71 3.61 14.38
N ARG A 9 0.24 4.75 14.89
CA ARG A 9 -0.42 5.76 14.06
C ARG A 9 0.48 6.29 12.96
N LEU A 10 1.75 6.54 13.27
CA LEU A 10 2.76 6.96 12.29
C LEU A 10 2.95 5.89 11.22
N LYS A 11 3.09 4.62 11.61
CA LYS A 11 3.26 3.52 10.67
C LYS A 11 2.04 3.31 9.78
N LYS A 12 0.83 3.47 10.31
CA LYS A 12 -0.41 3.44 9.51
C LYS A 12 -0.44 4.59 8.50
N PHE A 13 -0.03 5.78 8.90
CA PHE A 13 0.07 6.92 7.99
C PHE A 13 1.05 6.64 6.85
N GLN A 14 2.20 6.05 7.14
CA GLN A 14 3.19 5.68 6.12
C GLN A 14 2.64 4.64 5.14
N VAL A 15 1.91 3.65 5.63
CA VAL A 15 1.22 2.68 4.77
C VAL A 15 0.22 3.38 3.84
N ASP A 16 -0.59 4.30 4.37
CA ASP A 16 -1.57 5.03 3.57
C ASP A 16 -0.92 5.91 2.50
N GLU A 17 0.21 6.55 2.81
CA GLU A 17 0.98 7.30 1.82
C GLU A 17 1.48 6.40 0.69
N LYS A 18 2.00 5.22 1.02
CA LYS A 18 2.49 4.27 0.02
C LYS A 18 1.35 3.71 -0.84
N ARG A 19 0.18 3.47 -0.25
CA ARG A 19 -1.02 3.08 -1.01
C ARG A 19 -1.43 4.16 -2.01
N ARG A 20 -1.44 5.41 -1.60
CA ARG A 20 -1.77 6.53 -2.49
C ARG A 20 -0.80 6.63 -3.65
N LYS A 21 0.49 6.42 -3.38
CA LYS A 21 1.52 6.43 -4.43
C LYS A 21 1.26 5.34 -5.47
N VAL A 22 0.97 4.12 -5.03
CA VAL A 22 0.60 3.01 -5.93
C VAL A 22 -0.63 3.39 -6.76
N ALA A 23 -1.68 3.88 -6.12
CA ALA A 23 -2.92 4.25 -6.81
C ALA A 23 -2.70 5.37 -7.84
N GLN A 24 -1.88 6.37 -7.54
CA GLN A 24 -1.54 7.45 -8.46
C GLN A 24 -0.84 6.92 -9.70
N ILE A 25 0.14 6.04 -9.54
CA ILE A 25 0.88 5.46 -10.66
C ILE A 25 -0.05 4.59 -11.51
N GLU A 26 -0.88 3.77 -10.89
CA GLU A 26 -1.86 2.95 -11.60
C GLU A 26 -2.84 3.80 -12.41
N ALA A 27 -3.30 4.92 -11.86
CA ALA A 27 -4.18 5.85 -12.55
C ALA A 27 -3.49 6.50 -13.76
N MET A 28 -2.22 6.85 -13.64
CA MET A 28 -1.44 7.41 -14.76
C MET A 28 -1.27 6.39 -15.88
N ILE A 29 -0.96 5.14 -15.54
CA ILE A 29 -0.84 4.05 -16.51
C ILE A 29 -2.16 3.87 -17.25
N ALA A 30 -3.27 3.81 -16.53
CA ALA A 30 -4.61 3.64 -17.12
C ALA A 30 -4.93 4.78 -18.09
N GLU A 31 -4.61 6.03 -17.74
CA GLU A 31 -4.84 7.17 -18.60
C GLU A 31 -3.98 7.14 -19.86
N PHE A 32 -2.71 6.79 -19.73
CA PHE A 32 -1.82 6.68 -20.90
C PHE A 32 -2.25 5.53 -21.82
N ASP A 33 -2.66 4.40 -21.27
CA ASP A 33 -3.18 3.28 -22.05
C ASP A 33 -4.46 3.69 -22.80
N ARG A 34 -5.33 4.46 -22.17
CA ARG A 34 -6.55 4.97 -22.80
C ARG A 34 -6.22 5.89 -23.98
N ILE A 35 -5.30 6.82 -23.80
CA ILE A 35 -4.88 7.73 -24.86
C ILE A 35 -4.22 6.96 -26.01
N ALA A 36 -3.36 6.01 -25.70
CA ALA A 36 -2.71 5.18 -26.72
C ALA A 36 -3.73 4.39 -27.54
N ALA A 37 -4.76 3.85 -26.90
CA ALA A 37 -5.84 3.13 -27.59
C ALA A 37 -6.66 4.05 -28.50
N GLU A 38 -6.92 5.29 -28.09
CA GLU A 38 -7.57 6.29 -28.95
C GLU A 38 -6.71 6.63 -30.17
N LEU A 39 -5.41 6.82 -29.97
CA LEU A 39 -4.47 7.09 -31.06
C LEU A 39 -4.42 5.94 -32.05
N GLU A 40 -4.45 4.70 -31.59
CA GLU A 40 -4.50 3.53 -32.47
C GLU A 40 -5.75 3.52 -33.35
N ARG A 41 -6.92 3.88 -32.78
CA ARG A 41 -8.16 4.00 -33.55
C ARG A 41 -8.06 5.11 -34.60
N GLU A 42 -7.54 6.26 -34.21
CA GLU A 42 -7.37 7.40 -35.12
C GLU A 42 -6.40 7.09 -36.28
N ILE A 43 -5.30 6.41 -35.97
CA ILE A 43 -4.34 5.96 -36.97
C ILE A 43 -5.03 5.05 -37.99
N LYS A 44 -5.81 4.09 -37.52
CA LYS A 44 -6.52 3.15 -38.39
C LYS A 44 -7.55 3.87 -39.28
N ILE A 45 -8.29 4.83 -38.72
CA ILE A 45 -9.26 5.64 -39.48
C ILE A 45 -8.56 6.42 -40.61
N GLU A 46 -7.45 7.05 -40.30
CA GLU A 46 -6.67 7.80 -41.31
C GLU A 46 -6.07 6.91 -42.37
N GLN A 47 -5.55 5.77 -42.00
CA GLN A 47 -5.05 4.76 -42.95
C GLN A 47 -6.15 4.25 -43.88
N ASP A 48 -7.30 3.93 -43.31
CA ASP A 48 -8.46 3.45 -44.10
C ASP A 48 -8.97 4.53 -45.08
N ARG A 49 -9.01 5.80 -44.65
CA ARG A 49 -9.41 6.92 -45.52
C ARG A 49 -8.46 7.07 -46.70
N ALA A 50 -7.17 6.99 -46.44
CA ALA A 50 -6.16 7.17 -47.47
C ALA A 50 -5.97 5.95 -48.35
N GLY A 51 -6.33 4.76 -47.83
CA GLY A 51 -6.04 3.46 -48.44
C GLY A 51 -4.56 3.13 -48.43
N ILE A 52 -3.79 3.76 -47.55
CA ILE A 52 -2.33 3.63 -47.46
C ILE A 52 -1.99 3.23 -46.03
N TYR A 53 -1.33 2.06 -45.88
CA TYR A 53 -0.99 1.47 -44.58
C TYR A 53 0.49 1.44 -44.29
N ASP A 54 1.32 1.62 -45.33
CA ASP A 54 2.78 1.61 -45.21
C ASP A 54 3.27 2.99 -44.78
N PRO A 55 3.87 3.14 -43.60
CA PRO A 55 4.40 4.43 -43.13
C PRO A 55 5.54 4.98 -44.01
N ALA A 56 6.18 4.13 -44.79
CA ALA A 56 7.26 4.53 -45.71
C ALA A 56 6.73 5.11 -47.02
N HIS A 57 5.42 4.95 -47.31
CA HIS A 57 4.83 5.48 -48.54
C HIS A 57 4.81 7.01 -48.51
N PHE A 58 5.13 7.65 -49.63
CA PHE A 58 5.24 9.12 -49.72
C PHE A 58 3.91 9.84 -49.40
N ALA A 59 2.77 9.20 -49.69
CA ALA A 59 1.44 9.74 -49.46
C ALA A 59 0.81 9.26 -48.14
N TYR A 60 1.60 8.65 -47.26
CA TYR A 60 1.10 8.23 -45.94
C TYR A 60 0.60 9.43 -45.15
N PRO A 61 -0.59 9.35 -44.49
CA PRO A 61 -1.17 10.51 -43.82
C PRO A 61 -0.25 11.09 -42.74
N THR A 62 -0.01 12.40 -42.82
CA THR A 62 0.85 13.11 -41.84
C THR A 62 0.34 12.95 -40.42
N TYR A 63 -0.98 13.05 -40.24
CA TYR A 63 -1.59 12.84 -38.91
C TYR A 63 -1.33 11.46 -38.36
N ALA A 64 -1.48 10.41 -39.18
CA ALA A 64 -1.21 9.03 -38.73
C ALA A 64 0.25 8.85 -38.31
N LYS A 65 1.18 9.48 -39.01
CA LYS A 65 2.60 9.46 -38.69
C LYS A 65 2.89 10.13 -37.34
N ALA A 66 2.32 11.32 -37.15
CA ALA A 66 2.47 12.04 -35.88
C ALA A 66 1.81 11.29 -34.70
N ALA A 67 0.63 10.73 -34.93
CA ALA A 67 -0.08 9.94 -33.92
C ALA A 67 0.68 8.66 -33.54
N THR A 68 1.33 8.01 -34.50
CA THR A 68 2.17 6.84 -34.26
C THR A 68 3.34 7.20 -33.34
N THR A 69 4.01 8.31 -33.61
CA THR A 69 5.12 8.78 -32.76
C THR A 69 4.63 9.07 -31.33
N ARG A 70 3.49 9.74 -31.21
CA ARG A 70 2.91 10.03 -29.89
C ARG A 70 2.54 8.76 -29.14
N ARG A 71 1.95 7.77 -29.83
CA ARG A 71 1.62 6.48 -29.24
C ARG A 71 2.87 5.76 -28.72
N GLU A 72 3.94 5.75 -29.50
CA GLU A 72 5.21 5.13 -29.11
C GLU A 72 5.80 5.83 -27.87
N ASN A 73 5.76 7.15 -27.82
CA ASN A 73 6.21 7.92 -26.67
C ASN A 73 5.38 7.61 -25.42
N LEU A 74 4.06 7.47 -25.57
CA LEU A 74 3.19 7.08 -24.46
C LEU A 74 3.48 5.68 -23.97
N LYS A 75 3.72 4.71 -24.87
CA LYS A 75 4.10 3.34 -24.51
C LYS A 75 5.39 3.31 -23.72
N HIS A 76 6.38 4.09 -24.15
CA HIS A 76 7.65 4.20 -23.44
C HIS A 76 7.45 4.77 -22.04
N SER A 77 6.66 5.84 -21.92
CA SER A 77 6.33 6.42 -20.61
C SER A 77 5.58 5.44 -19.71
N THR A 78 4.67 4.65 -20.28
CA THR A 78 3.94 3.61 -19.55
C THR A 78 4.90 2.53 -19.03
N ASP A 79 5.87 2.12 -19.83
CA ASP A 79 6.88 1.12 -19.42
C ASP A 79 7.71 1.64 -18.24
N GLU A 80 8.11 2.90 -18.27
CA GLU A 80 8.79 3.55 -17.15
C GLU A 80 7.91 3.61 -15.90
N LEU A 81 6.63 3.94 -16.07
CA LEU A 81 5.67 3.96 -14.95
C LEU A 81 5.46 2.58 -14.35
N ARG A 82 5.50 1.51 -15.14
CA ARG A 82 5.39 0.15 -14.63
C ARG A 82 6.56 -0.23 -13.73
N VAL A 83 7.76 0.22 -14.07
CA VAL A 83 8.93 0.03 -13.20
C VAL A 83 8.73 0.80 -11.88
N GLN A 84 8.29 2.06 -11.95
CA GLN A 84 7.98 2.84 -10.77
C GLN A 84 6.87 2.20 -9.92
N LEU A 85 5.87 1.58 -10.57
CA LEU A 85 4.80 0.87 -9.88
C LEU A 85 5.33 -0.31 -9.06
N GLU A 86 6.22 -1.10 -9.63
CA GLU A 86 6.84 -2.22 -8.91
C GLU A 86 7.62 -1.73 -7.69
N ASP A 87 8.40 -0.66 -7.85
CA ASP A 87 9.14 -0.05 -6.75
C ASP A 87 8.17 0.47 -5.65
N ALA A 88 7.08 1.09 -6.07
CA ALA A 88 6.07 1.59 -5.14
C ALA A 88 5.35 0.46 -4.38
N LYS A 89 5.09 -0.67 -5.05
CA LYS A 89 4.51 -1.86 -4.42
C LYS A 89 5.46 -2.49 -3.40
N VAL A 90 6.74 -2.55 -3.71
CA VAL A 90 7.76 -3.03 -2.78
C VAL A 90 7.81 -2.13 -1.54
N ALA A 91 7.82 -0.81 -1.74
CA ALA A 91 7.81 0.15 -0.65
C ALA A 91 6.56 0.02 0.23
N LEU A 92 5.39 -0.23 -0.37
CA LEU A 92 4.15 -0.49 0.36
C LEU A 92 4.26 -1.76 1.21
N GLY A 93 4.80 -2.84 0.64
CA GLY A 93 5.01 -4.09 1.36
C GLY A 93 5.94 -3.92 2.57
N GLU A 94 7.02 -3.17 2.41
CA GLU A 94 7.95 -2.85 3.50
C GLU A 94 7.27 -2.04 4.61
N ALA A 95 6.47 -1.04 4.23
CA ALA A 95 5.73 -0.24 5.21
C ALA A 95 4.71 -1.08 5.98
N PHE A 96 4.06 -2.02 5.31
CA PHE A 96 3.15 -2.98 5.95
C PHE A 96 3.86 -3.88 6.94
N GLU A 97 5.03 -4.41 6.58
CA GLU A 97 5.83 -5.25 7.47
C GLU A 97 6.25 -4.50 8.72
N GLU A 98 6.67 -3.23 8.57
CA GLU A 98 7.03 -2.39 9.70
C GLU A 98 5.84 -2.14 10.63
N LEU A 99 4.67 -1.87 10.06
CA LEU A 99 3.44 -1.69 10.84
C LEU A 99 3.12 -2.96 11.63
N LYS A 100 3.18 -4.13 10.99
CA LYS A 100 2.92 -5.40 11.65
C LYS A 100 3.88 -5.68 12.79
N LYS A 101 5.16 -5.39 12.61
CA LYS A 101 6.17 -5.55 13.67
C LYS A 101 5.82 -4.72 14.90
N VAL A 102 5.45 -3.46 14.70
CA VAL A 102 5.10 -2.56 15.81
C VAL A 102 3.81 -3.03 16.49
N GLU A 103 2.80 -3.44 15.72
CA GLU A 103 1.55 -3.96 16.26
C GLU A 103 1.77 -5.24 17.08
N MET A 104 2.61 -6.15 16.59
CA MET A 104 2.93 -7.37 17.31
C MET A 104 3.70 -7.11 18.60
N LEU A 105 4.64 -6.17 18.59
CA LEU A 105 5.37 -5.77 19.79
C LEU A 105 4.43 -5.14 20.82
N ASP A 106 3.52 -4.30 20.37
CA ASP A 106 2.50 -3.67 21.23
C ASP A 106 1.58 -4.72 21.85
N GLU A 107 1.10 -5.67 21.07
CA GLU A 107 0.26 -6.77 21.56
C GLU A 107 0.99 -7.62 22.59
N ARG A 108 2.24 -7.96 22.33
CA ARG A 108 3.09 -8.70 23.27
C ARG A 108 3.27 -7.96 24.59
N ASP A 109 3.52 -6.66 24.51
CA ASP A 109 3.66 -5.81 25.69
C ASP A 109 2.36 -5.70 26.48
N GLN A 110 1.23 -5.58 25.80
CA GLN A 110 -0.09 -5.58 26.43
C GLN A 110 -0.38 -6.90 27.15
N GLN A 111 -0.05 -8.03 26.52
CA GLN A 111 -0.22 -9.35 27.12
C GLN A 111 0.64 -9.50 28.38
N ARG A 112 1.89 -9.04 28.32
CA ARG A 112 2.79 -9.06 29.47
C ARG A 112 2.28 -8.20 30.60
N GLU A 113 1.81 -6.97 30.30
CA GLU A 113 1.24 -6.06 31.30
C GLU A 113 0.01 -6.68 31.96
N ARG A 114 -0.88 -7.33 31.20
CA ARG A 114 -2.03 -8.03 31.74
C ARG A 114 -1.64 -9.20 32.64
N ALA A 115 -0.64 -9.98 32.22
CA ALA A 115 -0.15 -11.09 33.01
C ALA A 115 0.46 -10.63 34.35
N GLU A 116 1.23 -9.54 34.32
CA GLU A 116 1.80 -8.94 35.53
C GLU A 116 0.72 -8.40 36.45
N GLU A 117 -0.29 -7.73 35.91
CA GLU A 117 -1.42 -7.20 36.67
C GLU A 117 -2.22 -8.36 37.28
N ASN A 118 -2.54 -9.38 36.51
CA ASN A 118 -3.24 -10.56 37.00
C ASN A 118 -2.45 -11.26 38.12
N ALA A 119 -1.14 -11.36 37.98
CA ALA A 119 -0.27 -11.95 39.02
C ALA A 119 -0.29 -11.12 40.29
N ARG A 120 -0.30 -9.77 40.17
CA ARG A 120 -0.41 -8.87 41.32
C ARG A 120 -1.76 -8.98 42.01
N GLU A 121 -2.84 -9.04 41.25
CA GLU A 121 -4.20 -9.22 41.77
C GLU A 121 -4.31 -10.57 42.49
N GLN A 122 -3.79 -11.62 41.90
CA GLN A 122 -3.81 -12.96 42.52
C GLN A 122 -3.02 -12.99 43.83
N ALA A 123 -1.83 -12.38 43.83
CA ALA A 123 -1.02 -12.27 45.03
C ALA A 123 -1.74 -11.48 46.14
N GLU A 124 -2.43 -10.41 45.76
CA GLU A 124 -3.21 -9.60 46.72
C GLU A 124 -4.40 -10.39 47.28
N LEU A 125 -5.13 -11.12 46.43
CA LEU A 125 -6.23 -11.97 46.83
C LEU A 125 -5.73 -13.08 47.77
N ASP A 126 -4.60 -13.72 47.47
CA ASP A 126 -3.99 -14.74 48.31
C ASP A 126 -3.56 -14.20 49.67
N ARG A 127 -3.04 -12.95 49.68
CA ARG A 127 -2.68 -12.26 50.89
C ARG A 127 -3.93 -11.99 51.79
N ILE A 128 -4.99 -11.48 51.17
CA ILE A 128 -6.27 -11.23 51.88
C ILE A 128 -6.85 -12.54 52.39
N ALA A 129 -6.84 -13.59 51.61
CA ALA A 129 -7.33 -14.91 52.02
C ALA A 129 -6.53 -15.49 53.21
N ARG A 130 -5.23 -15.32 53.20
CA ARG A 130 -4.36 -15.74 54.35
C ARG A 130 -4.67 -14.93 55.58
N LEU A 131 -4.86 -13.62 55.45
CA LEU A 131 -5.23 -12.76 56.57
C LEU A 131 -6.59 -13.13 57.16
N ARG A 132 -7.57 -13.42 56.32
CA ARG A 132 -8.89 -13.90 56.75
C ARG A 132 -8.84 -15.25 57.42
N PHE A 133 -8.07 -16.19 56.85
CA PHE A 133 -7.88 -17.51 57.42
C PHE A 133 -7.23 -17.43 58.80
N ASN A 134 -6.17 -16.64 58.95
CA ASN A 134 -5.48 -16.45 60.20
C ASN A 134 -6.37 -15.78 61.25
N ALA A 135 -7.20 -14.79 60.84
CA ALA A 135 -8.11 -14.08 61.74
C ALA A 135 -9.32 -14.93 62.15
N GLY A 136 -9.87 -15.75 61.23
CA GLY A 136 -11.03 -16.60 61.42
C GLY A 136 -10.72 -17.98 61.97
N GLY A 137 -9.48 -18.43 61.81
CA GLY A 137 -9.00 -19.77 62.22
C GLY A 137 -8.34 -19.82 63.61
N ALA A 138 -8.23 -18.69 64.30
CA ALA A 138 -7.65 -18.69 65.63
C ALA A 138 -8.62 -19.39 66.61
N PRO A 139 -8.21 -20.51 67.14
CA PRO A 139 -9.06 -21.19 68.11
C PRO A 139 -9.21 -20.36 69.36
N ALA A 140 -10.42 -20.34 69.83
CA ALA A 140 -10.74 -19.67 71.07
C ALA A 140 -9.97 -20.29 72.26
#